data_dd3fbefbff967591429987d9bee268d7
#
_entry.id   dd3fbefbff967591429987d9bee268d7
#
_cell.length_a   1.000
_cell.length_b   1.000
_cell.length_c   1.000
_cell.angle_alpha   90.00
_cell.angle_beta   90.00
_cell.angle_gamma   90.00
#
_symmetry.space_group_name_H-M   'P 1'
#
loop_
_entity.id
_entity.type
_entity.pdbx_description
1 polymer ?
#
loop_
_entity_poly.entity_id
_entity_poly.type
_entity_poly.pdbx_seq_one_letter_code
_entity_poly.pdbx_strand_id
1 'polypeptide(L)'
;MKKYIVFILSLFLSLQLNAQVSVKKYIVISEVMYDSPLNEQIAQGIPYSNGEYIELYNLENTAVDLTGWKLTGGGKTEIYQFPANTIINPRSTLIVAYQYKDSGFLLNDLYSYDGYEMTTILYQRKIILSNSGETVSVVDNVGNVVDYITY
;
A
#
# COMPACT_ATOMS: atom_id res chain seq x y z
N MET A 1 -9.41 -33.06 -70.04
CA MET A 1 -9.69 -31.84 -69.23
C MET A 1 -9.14 -32.06 -67.84
N LYS A 2 -8.04 -31.35 -67.50
CA LYS A 2 -7.41 -31.41 -66.15
C LYS A 2 -8.09 -30.38 -65.26
N LYS A 3 -8.73 -30.83 -64.17
CA LYS A 3 -9.34 -29.95 -63.14
C LYS A 3 -8.21 -29.58 -62.14
N TYR A 4 -7.88 -28.30 -62.05
CA TYR A 4 -6.98 -27.76 -61.03
C TYR A 4 -7.84 -27.40 -59.80
N ILE A 5 -7.52 -28.02 -58.69
CA ILE A 5 -8.08 -27.64 -57.37
C ILE A 5 -7.12 -26.60 -56.80
N VAL A 6 -7.61 -25.39 -56.65
CA VAL A 6 -6.87 -24.31 -55.97
C VAL A 6 -7.18 -24.37 -54.49
N PHE A 7 -6.21 -24.76 -53.65
CA PHE A 7 -6.30 -24.65 -52.20
C PHE A 7 -5.95 -23.22 -51.79
N ILE A 8 -6.96 -22.48 -51.37
CA ILE A 8 -6.73 -21.17 -50.71
C ILE A 8 -6.46 -21.46 -49.24
N LEU A 9 -5.19 -21.40 -48.87
CA LEU A 9 -4.75 -21.46 -47.47
C LEU A 9 -4.96 -20.07 -46.84
N SER A 10 -6.08 -19.84 -46.19
CA SER A 10 -6.32 -18.62 -45.43
C SER A 10 -5.48 -18.66 -44.15
N LEU A 11 -4.37 -17.95 -44.15
CA LEU A 11 -3.54 -17.74 -42.98
C LEU A 11 -4.22 -16.73 -42.06
N PHE A 12 -5.00 -17.21 -41.10
CA PHE A 12 -5.47 -16.38 -40.00
C PHE A 12 -4.30 -16.06 -39.09
N LEU A 13 -3.65 -14.93 -39.33
CA LEU A 13 -2.69 -14.36 -38.42
C LEU A 13 -3.48 -13.65 -37.30
N SER A 14 -3.77 -14.36 -36.23
CA SER A 14 -4.33 -13.76 -35.01
C SER A 14 -3.25 -12.87 -34.38
N LEU A 15 -3.29 -11.57 -34.66
CA LEU A 15 -2.55 -10.59 -33.86
C LEU A 15 -3.18 -10.58 -32.46
N GLN A 16 -2.55 -11.26 -31.52
CA GLN A 16 -2.82 -11.07 -30.11
C GLN A 16 -2.22 -9.73 -29.73
N LEU A 17 -3.04 -8.68 -29.77
CA LEU A 17 -2.70 -7.40 -29.14
C LEU A 17 -2.75 -7.64 -27.63
N ASN A 18 -1.62 -7.95 -27.02
CA ASN A 18 -1.45 -7.83 -25.58
C ASN A 18 -1.47 -6.34 -25.26
N ALA A 19 -2.64 -5.78 -25.07
CA ALA A 19 -2.78 -4.47 -24.47
C ALA A 19 -2.27 -4.61 -23.03
N GLN A 20 -1.05 -4.18 -22.79
CA GLN A 20 -0.51 -4.03 -21.46
C GLN A 20 -1.29 -2.89 -20.82
N VAL A 21 -2.32 -3.23 -20.07
CA VAL A 21 -3.05 -2.25 -19.26
C VAL A 21 -2.06 -1.74 -18.22
N SER A 22 -1.46 -0.58 -18.47
CA SER A 22 -0.72 0.11 -17.43
C SER A 22 -1.72 0.53 -16.37
N VAL A 23 -1.74 -0.15 -15.24
CA VAL A 23 -2.52 0.30 -14.09
C VAL A 23 -1.94 1.65 -13.69
N LYS A 24 -2.73 2.71 -13.86
CA LYS A 24 -2.32 4.05 -13.48
C LYS A 24 -2.19 4.06 -11.95
N LYS A 25 -0.96 4.14 -11.46
CA LYS A 25 -0.70 4.30 -10.03
C LYS A 25 -1.11 5.72 -9.63
N TYR A 26 -2.11 5.84 -8.82
CA TYR A 26 -2.60 7.12 -8.31
C TYR A 26 -2.43 7.26 -6.79
N ILE A 27 -2.31 6.15 -6.08
CA ILE A 27 -1.84 6.07 -4.70
C ILE A 27 -0.57 5.25 -4.71
N VAL A 28 0.47 5.75 -4.06
CA VAL A 28 1.76 5.06 -3.93
C VAL A 28 2.15 4.94 -2.47
N ILE A 29 2.93 3.92 -2.16
CA ILE A 29 3.63 3.82 -0.89
C ILE A 29 4.87 4.71 -1.01
N SER A 30 4.89 5.82 -0.26
CA SER A 30 5.98 6.80 -0.29
C SER A 30 7.06 6.49 0.74
N GLU A 31 6.69 5.87 1.86
CA GLU A 31 7.62 5.48 2.91
C GLU A 31 7.14 4.24 3.68
N VAL A 32 8.13 3.44 4.13
CA VAL A 32 7.92 2.32 5.05
C VAL A 32 8.97 2.42 6.16
N MET A 33 8.53 2.71 7.38
CA MET A 33 9.36 2.69 8.57
C MET A 33 9.18 1.34 9.27
N TYR A 34 10.05 0.40 8.98
CA TYR A 34 9.99 -0.97 9.49
C TYR A 34 10.89 -1.22 10.70
N ASP A 35 11.88 -0.36 10.92
CA ASP A 35 12.83 -0.45 12.03
C ASP A 35 12.96 0.95 12.66
N SER A 36 12.12 1.22 13.65
CA SER A 36 12.11 2.53 14.31
C SER A 36 13.41 2.76 15.06
N PRO A 37 14.08 3.93 14.90
CA PRO A 37 15.31 4.25 15.61
C PRO A 37 15.12 4.39 17.13
N LEU A 38 13.88 4.38 17.59
CA LEU A 38 13.58 4.41 19.01
C LEU A 38 13.67 3.00 19.58
N ASN A 39 14.15 2.96 20.83
CA ASN A 39 14.17 1.71 21.56
C ASN A 39 12.73 1.18 21.68
N GLU A 40 12.39 0.23 20.82
CA GLU A 40 11.08 -0.41 20.72
C GLU A 40 10.64 -1.05 22.05
N GLN A 41 11.55 -1.14 23.02
CA GLN A 41 11.34 -1.65 24.38
C GLN A 41 11.01 -0.54 25.39
N ILE A 42 10.01 0.28 25.14
CA ILE A 42 9.69 1.37 26.09
C ILE A 42 9.10 0.85 27.40
N ALA A 43 8.57 -0.37 27.45
CA ALA A 43 8.10 -1.01 28.69
C ALA A 43 8.06 -2.53 28.54
N GLN A 44 8.20 -3.24 29.67
CA GLN A 44 8.00 -4.70 29.71
C GLN A 44 6.61 -5.07 29.17
N GLY A 45 6.58 -5.88 28.10
CA GLY A 45 5.35 -6.39 27.50
C GLY A 45 4.79 -5.56 26.33
N ILE A 46 5.46 -4.52 25.87
CA ILE A 46 5.11 -3.80 24.63
C ILE A 46 5.86 -4.44 23.47
N PRO A 47 5.17 -4.88 22.40
CA PRO A 47 5.83 -5.42 21.21
C PRO A 47 6.75 -4.41 20.54
N TYR A 48 7.77 -4.93 19.87
CA TYR A 48 8.88 -4.22 19.20
C TYR A 48 8.48 -3.41 17.95
N SER A 49 7.24 -3.00 17.79
CA SER A 49 6.73 -2.40 16.56
C SER A 49 6.19 -0.97 16.72
N ASN A 50 6.32 -0.40 17.92
CA ASN A 50 5.93 1.00 18.12
C ASN A 50 6.85 1.94 17.33
N GLY A 51 6.25 2.82 16.55
CA GLY A 51 6.98 3.72 15.65
C GLY A 51 7.06 3.22 14.21
N GLU A 52 6.63 1.98 13.94
CA GLU A 52 6.45 1.49 12.58
C GLU A 52 5.27 2.16 11.90
N TYR A 53 5.44 2.49 10.61
CA TYR A 53 4.37 3.04 9.82
C TYR A 53 4.55 2.81 8.32
N ILE A 54 3.47 2.98 7.60
CA ILE A 54 3.42 3.04 6.13
C ILE A 54 2.81 4.38 5.75
N GLU A 55 3.51 5.15 4.94
CA GLU A 55 2.99 6.38 4.37
C GLU A 55 2.48 6.13 2.96
N LEU A 56 1.28 6.64 2.67
CA LEU A 56 0.69 6.68 1.34
C LEU A 56 0.67 8.10 0.82
N TYR A 57 0.96 8.27 -0.47
CA TYR A 57 0.90 9.55 -1.15
C TYR A 57 -0.10 9.51 -2.30
N ASN A 58 -0.94 10.53 -2.40
CA ASN A 58 -1.85 10.73 -3.52
C ASN A 58 -1.17 11.51 -4.66
N LEU A 59 -0.91 10.84 -5.78
CA LEU A 59 -0.29 11.44 -6.98
C LEU A 59 -1.26 12.30 -7.80
N GLU A 60 -2.57 12.28 -7.49
CA GLU A 60 -3.57 12.98 -8.28
C GLU A 60 -3.83 14.40 -7.77
N ASN A 61 -4.46 15.20 -8.62
CA ASN A 61 -4.96 16.54 -8.28
C ASN A 61 -6.41 16.50 -7.73
N THR A 62 -6.93 15.32 -7.47
CA THR A 62 -8.25 15.06 -6.89
C THR A 62 -8.11 14.21 -5.65
N ALA A 63 -9.03 14.35 -4.71
CA ALA A 63 -9.08 13.50 -3.54
C ALA A 63 -9.41 12.05 -3.94
N VAL A 64 -8.84 11.08 -3.23
CA VAL A 64 -9.09 9.66 -3.42
C VAL A 64 -9.74 9.09 -2.16
N ASP A 65 -10.86 8.40 -2.33
CA ASP A 65 -11.54 7.67 -1.26
C ASP A 65 -10.93 6.26 -1.15
N LEU A 66 -10.30 5.98 -0.01
CA LEU A 66 -9.70 4.69 0.32
C LEU A 66 -10.67 3.78 1.09
N THR A 67 -11.96 4.13 1.19
CA THR A 67 -12.94 3.31 1.90
C THR A 67 -12.91 1.86 1.43
N GLY A 68 -12.65 0.94 2.36
CA GLY A 68 -12.63 -0.49 2.08
C GLY A 68 -11.37 -1.01 1.36
N TRP A 69 -10.44 -0.13 0.99
CA TRP A 69 -9.13 -0.54 0.51
C TRP A 69 -8.37 -1.26 1.61
N LYS A 70 -7.26 -1.88 1.25
CA LYS A 70 -6.47 -2.70 2.17
C LYS A 70 -4.98 -2.39 2.04
N LEU A 71 -4.30 -2.43 3.18
CA LEU A 71 -2.86 -2.66 3.25
C LEU A 71 -2.62 -4.12 3.63
N THR A 72 -1.67 -4.75 2.97
CA THR A 72 -1.19 -6.10 3.28
C THR A 72 0.30 -6.04 3.55
N GLY A 73 0.77 -6.81 4.52
CA GLY A 73 2.16 -6.86 4.97
C GLY A 73 2.21 -7.60 6.30
N GLY A 74 3.34 -7.59 7.00
CA GLY A 74 3.44 -8.23 8.32
C GLY A 74 3.50 -9.74 8.26
N GLY A 75 4.17 -10.27 7.28
CA GLY A 75 4.57 -11.67 7.26
C GLY A 75 3.47 -12.68 7.01
N LYS A 76 2.40 -12.39 6.31
CA LYS A 76 1.63 -13.40 5.54
C LYS A 76 0.11 -13.24 5.46
N THR A 77 -0.59 -12.72 6.46
CA THR A 77 -2.06 -12.76 6.46
C THR A 77 -2.68 -11.53 7.09
N GLU A 78 -1.83 -10.63 7.55
CA GLU A 78 -2.32 -9.45 8.23
C GLU A 78 -2.77 -8.41 7.23
N ILE A 79 -4.04 -8.06 7.35
CA ILE A 79 -4.69 -7.10 6.46
C ILE A 79 -5.25 -5.99 7.33
N TYR A 80 -4.81 -4.77 7.05
CA TYR A 80 -5.48 -3.58 7.54
C TYR A 80 -6.47 -3.10 6.47
N GLN A 81 -7.74 -2.97 6.83
CA GLN A 81 -8.75 -2.41 5.94
C GLN A 81 -9.06 -0.97 6.36
N PHE A 82 -8.98 -0.06 5.40
CA PHE A 82 -9.29 1.35 5.62
C PHE A 82 -10.76 1.53 6.01
N PRO A 83 -11.04 2.30 7.08
CA PRO A 83 -12.40 2.61 7.50
C PRO A 83 -13.19 3.38 6.44
N ALA A 84 -14.50 3.42 6.60
CA ALA A 84 -15.36 4.28 5.78
C ALA A 84 -14.95 5.76 5.94
N ASN A 85 -15.10 6.53 4.85
CA ASN A 85 -14.75 7.94 4.78
C ASN A 85 -13.25 8.23 4.98
N THR A 86 -12.39 7.27 4.66
CA THR A 86 -10.95 7.51 4.63
C THR A 86 -10.59 8.20 3.31
N ILE A 87 -10.33 9.50 3.38
CA ILE A 87 -10.01 10.33 2.21
C ILE A 87 -8.55 10.77 2.28
N ILE A 88 -7.84 10.62 1.18
CA ILE A 88 -6.52 11.22 1.00
C ILE A 88 -6.65 12.40 0.02
N ASN A 89 -6.32 13.60 0.50
CA ASN A 89 -6.46 14.82 -0.26
C ASN A 89 -5.52 14.86 -1.48
N PRO A 90 -5.78 15.74 -2.47
CA PRO A 90 -4.87 15.92 -3.60
C PRO A 90 -3.45 16.23 -3.14
N ARG A 91 -2.45 15.53 -3.71
CA ARG A 91 -1.02 15.77 -3.44
C ARG A 91 -0.65 15.74 -1.96
N SER A 92 -1.37 14.96 -1.17
CA SER A 92 -1.17 14.83 0.27
C SER A 92 -0.78 13.41 0.64
N THR A 93 -0.30 13.26 1.86
CA THR A 93 0.05 11.99 2.47
C THR A 93 -1.02 11.52 3.47
N LEU A 94 -1.00 10.24 3.78
CA LEU A 94 -1.75 9.61 4.85
C LEU A 94 -0.85 8.53 5.47
N ILE A 95 -0.73 8.52 6.79
CA ILE A 95 0.08 7.56 7.51
C ILE A 95 -0.80 6.50 8.16
N VAL A 96 -0.39 5.24 8.06
CA VAL A 96 -0.96 4.11 8.80
C VAL A 96 0.10 3.59 9.74
N ALA A 97 -0.05 3.90 11.03
CA ALA A 97 0.93 3.60 12.06
C ALA A 97 0.50 2.41 12.92
N TYR A 98 1.47 1.59 13.33
CA TYR A 98 1.22 0.60 14.36
C TYR A 98 1.11 1.27 15.73
N GLN A 99 0.11 0.88 16.51
CA GLN A 99 -0.05 1.29 17.89
C GLN A 99 -0.43 0.10 18.76
N TYR A 100 0.42 -0.19 19.74
CA TYR A 100 0.05 -1.18 20.76
C TYR A 100 -1.03 -0.65 21.69
N LYS A 101 -1.91 -1.56 22.09
CA LYS A 101 -3.05 -1.24 22.97
C LYS A 101 -2.57 -0.60 24.26
N ASP A 102 -3.17 0.54 24.61
CA ASP A 102 -2.97 1.24 25.87
C ASP A 102 -1.53 1.77 26.12
N SER A 103 -0.70 1.85 25.10
CA SER A 103 0.66 2.39 25.23
C SER A 103 0.70 3.90 25.51
N GLY A 104 -0.39 4.61 25.23
CA GLY A 104 -0.42 6.08 25.25
C GLY A 104 0.51 6.75 24.22
N PHE A 105 1.17 5.93 23.42
CA PHE A 105 2.17 6.33 22.45
C PHE A 105 1.52 6.82 21.16
N LEU A 106 1.86 8.02 20.76
CA LEU A 106 1.43 8.59 19.49
C LEU A 106 2.66 8.78 18.59
N LEU A 107 2.52 8.47 17.30
CA LEU A 107 3.59 8.66 16.32
C LEU A 107 4.06 10.13 16.30
N ASN A 108 3.16 11.08 16.50
CA ASN A 108 3.45 12.51 16.61
C ASN A 108 4.46 12.83 17.71
N ASP A 109 4.46 12.08 18.82
CA ASP A 109 5.38 12.30 19.94
C ASP A 109 6.82 11.93 19.54
N LEU A 110 6.98 11.09 18.53
CA LEU A 110 8.27 10.63 18.05
C LEU A 110 8.83 11.48 16.91
N TYR A 111 7.98 11.84 15.99
CA TYR A 111 8.35 12.46 14.71
C TYR A 111 7.81 13.89 14.60
N SER A 112 7.51 14.55 15.72
CA SER A 112 7.15 15.97 15.71
C SER A 112 8.39 16.80 15.38
N TYR A 113 8.55 17.13 14.11
CA TYR A 113 9.47 18.16 13.69
C TYR A 113 8.76 19.51 13.75
N ASP A 114 9.38 20.51 14.36
CA ASP A 114 8.89 21.87 14.35
C ASP A 114 8.59 22.35 12.92
N GLY A 115 7.31 22.62 12.63
CA GLY A 115 6.85 23.13 11.35
C GLY A 115 6.27 22.10 10.36
N TYR A 116 6.22 20.82 10.69
CA TYR A 116 5.47 19.83 9.93
C TYR A 116 4.04 19.74 10.49
N GLU A 117 3.06 20.26 9.74
CA GLU A 117 1.66 19.87 9.98
C GLU A 117 1.54 18.40 9.57
N MET A 118 1.51 17.54 10.57
CA MET A 118 1.44 16.11 10.30
C MET A 118 0.12 15.76 9.64
N THR A 119 0.23 15.13 8.55
CA THR A 119 -0.75 14.36 7.79
C THR A 119 -1.71 13.57 8.70
N THR A 120 -2.87 13.22 8.21
CA THR A 120 -3.78 12.30 8.88
C THR A 120 -3.08 11.00 9.23
N ILE A 121 -3.06 10.64 10.50
CA ILE A 121 -2.52 9.36 10.98
C ILE A 121 -3.66 8.46 11.39
N LEU A 122 -3.68 7.27 10.81
CA LEU A 122 -4.56 6.17 11.21
C LEU A 122 -3.75 5.15 11.99
N TYR A 123 -4.24 4.78 13.16
CA TYR A 123 -3.60 3.78 14.01
C TYR A 123 -4.22 2.40 13.79
N GLN A 124 -3.38 1.38 13.75
CA GLN A 124 -3.79 0.00 13.55
C GLN A 124 -2.96 -0.96 14.42
N ARG A 125 -3.39 -2.24 14.51
CA ARG A 125 -2.77 -3.27 15.35
C ARG A 125 -2.62 -4.61 14.63
N LYS A 126 -2.73 -4.62 13.32
CA LYS A 126 -2.76 -5.86 12.54
C LYS A 126 -1.47 -6.09 11.78
N ILE A 127 -0.92 -5.05 11.17
CA ILE A 127 0.31 -5.15 10.42
C ILE A 127 1.47 -4.79 11.34
N ILE A 128 2.38 -5.72 11.53
CA ILE A 128 3.68 -5.56 12.18
C ILE A 128 4.70 -5.77 11.08
N LEU A 129 5.56 -4.78 10.86
CA LEU A 129 6.54 -4.82 9.78
C LEU A 129 7.75 -5.68 10.17
N SER A 130 8.31 -6.40 9.21
CA SER A 130 9.43 -7.30 9.46
C SER A 130 10.76 -6.59 9.33
N ASN A 131 11.62 -6.62 10.38
CA ASN A 131 12.98 -6.08 10.31
C ASN A 131 13.90 -6.88 9.37
N SER A 132 13.48 -8.05 8.90
CA SER A 132 14.24 -8.86 7.94
C SER A 132 13.79 -8.71 6.49
N GLY A 133 12.88 -7.78 6.24
CA GLY A 133 12.34 -7.51 4.91
C GLY A 133 11.04 -8.25 4.61
N GLU A 134 10.18 -7.59 3.86
CA GLU A 134 8.91 -8.13 3.35
C GLU A 134 8.36 -7.32 2.19
N THR A 135 7.19 -7.73 1.68
CA THR A 135 6.43 -6.96 0.69
C THR A 135 5.20 -6.36 1.34
N VAL A 136 5.06 -5.05 1.24
CA VAL A 136 3.86 -4.29 1.60
C VAL A 136 3.12 -3.92 0.33
N SER A 137 1.78 -4.08 0.31
CA SER A 137 0.96 -3.75 -0.87
C SER A 137 -0.27 -2.94 -0.49
N VAL A 138 -0.65 -2.02 -1.37
CA VAL A 138 -1.94 -1.32 -1.34
C VAL A 138 -2.88 -2.01 -2.33
N VAL A 139 -4.05 -2.40 -1.86
CA VAL A 139 -5.05 -3.12 -2.64
C VAL A 139 -6.36 -2.34 -2.63
N ASP A 140 -6.95 -2.10 -3.78
CA ASP A 140 -8.22 -1.38 -3.89
C ASP A 140 -9.41 -2.22 -3.39
N ASN A 141 -10.60 -1.62 -3.35
CA ASN A 141 -11.82 -2.25 -2.86
C ASN A 141 -12.35 -3.37 -3.78
N VAL A 142 -11.83 -3.51 -5.00
CA VAL A 142 -12.18 -4.59 -5.93
C VAL A 142 -11.09 -5.67 -6.00
N GLY A 143 -9.98 -5.50 -5.27
CA GLY A 143 -8.92 -6.50 -5.13
C GLY A 143 -7.72 -6.32 -6.04
N ASN A 144 -7.59 -5.20 -6.76
CA ASN A 144 -6.40 -4.92 -7.56
C ASN A 144 -5.27 -4.37 -6.69
N VAL A 145 -4.05 -4.84 -6.91
CA VAL A 145 -2.85 -4.24 -6.33
C VAL A 145 -2.59 -2.91 -7.05
N VAL A 146 -2.69 -1.81 -6.29
CA VAL A 146 -2.46 -0.44 -6.79
C VAL A 146 -0.99 -0.09 -6.74
N ASP A 147 -0.33 -0.43 -5.64
CA ASP A 147 1.11 -0.27 -5.47
C ASP A 147 1.67 -1.31 -4.49
N TYR A 148 2.97 -1.57 -4.59
CA TYR A 148 3.69 -2.40 -3.64
C TYR A 148 5.16 -2.01 -3.55
N ILE A 149 5.77 -2.29 -2.42
CA ILE A 149 7.21 -2.16 -2.18
C ILE A 149 7.72 -3.41 -1.47
N THR A 150 8.93 -3.84 -1.82
CA THR A 150 9.68 -4.87 -1.10
C THR A 150 10.95 -4.22 -0.58
N TYR A 151 11.25 -4.40 0.70
CA TYR A 151 12.42 -3.83 1.38
C TYR A 151 13.21 -4.92 2.09
#